data_d14a7604cc8f42e61e408d1f52aca304
#
_entry.id   d14a7604cc8f42e61e408d1f52aca304
#
_cell.length_a   1.000
_cell.length_b   1.000
_cell.length_c   1.000
_cell.angle_alpha   90.00
_cell.angle_beta   90.00
_cell.angle_gamma   90.00
#
_symmetry.space_group_name_H-M   'P 1'
#
loop_
_entity.id
_entity.type
_entity.pdbx_description
1 polymer ?
#
loop_
_entity_poly.entity_id
_entity_poly.type
_entity_poly.pdbx_seq_one_letter_code
_entity_poly.pdbx_strand_id
1 'polypeptide(L)'
;MRNLLRLFKEERAEMFAAVFLGGCSLGAAVGLLATSAWLISMASTKPPVLVLEVAIVSVRFFGLSRGALKYASRVLEHNSALKIQTGLRVRIYERFSRLLPSDFAGLHRGNVLSQIMNDVELAQDLWLRIASPWLAALISGVSGVTIIHWLLPSCGKVIGLLFLFAMFLIPLLATLSSSGSDARKYEGELFDQILQISESAPESLIFNYDSELLKQIEAAQEKIGQVEGKNAQRSGLASGAYFLILGFTIAVALWFAARGVFTHQLAGINVAVIALVPLAVFDGMTPLPAAFSQLRQVLGAVKNLAPMLEESDDPKIVNSPNPVSVTLELIDLHPLIEGAHTRSISAVITPGDVLLITGRSGAGKSSIINAILGFLPFTGRVVLNGRDLQAGDQHLFTTLLQDDYLFGTSIRENLKIGDPEASDAQLLGALGLVELDKFVSELPEGLDTMVGPLGLNFSGGEKQRLKLARVLLRDTPLVILDEPFEFLDAQMVERISINVLNHLREKAVIVVSHLSLPSAVKAITL
;
A
#
# COMPACT_ATOMS: atom_id res chain seq x y z
N MET A 1 5.44 11.17 8.64
CA MET A 1 4.31 11.85 9.33
C MET A 1 4.00 13.23 8.75
N ARG A 2 4.99 14.12 8.50
CA ARG A 2 4.76 15.46 7.92
C ARG A 2 4.12 15.41 6.51
N ASN A 3 4.50 14.48 5.66
CA ASN A 3 3.97 14.34 4.29
C ASN A 3 2.56 13.73 4.26
N LEU A 4 2.25 12.85 5.21
CA LEU A 4 0.88 12.35 5.39
C LEU A 4 -0.05 13.49 5.84
N LEU A 5 0.41 14.33 6.79
CA LEU A 5 -0.30 15.54 7.18
C LEU A 5 -0.45 16.56 6.04
N ARG A 6 0.46 16.56 5.06
CA ARG A 6 0.40 17.42 3.88
C ARG A 6 -0.74 17.00 2.93
N LEU A 7 -0.96 15.69 2.72
CA LEU A 7 -2.11 15.17 1.95
C LEU A 7 -3.44 15.54 2.62
N PHE A 8 -3.54 15.36 3.93
CA PHE A 8 -4.71 15.83 4.67
C PHE A 8 -4.88 17.35 4.61
N LYS A 9 -3.80 18.09 4.39
CA LYS A 9 -3.81 19.55 4.28
C LYS A 9 -4.37 20.05 2.96
N GLU A 10 -4.21 19.31 1.87
CA GLU A 10 -4.72 19.64 0.54
C GLU A 10 -6.25 19.51 0.47
N GLU A 11 -6.83 18.53 1.14
CA GLU A 11 -8.27 18.23 1.14
C GLU A 11 -9.03 18.80 2.35
N ARG A 12 -8.40 19.69 3.14
CA ARG A 12 -8.97 20.20 4.40
C ARG A 12 -10.35 20.84 4.24
N ALA A 13 -10.58 21.59 3.18
CA ALA A 13 -11.85 22.28 2.97
C ALA A 13 -13.02 21.30 2.82
N GLU A 14 -12.86 20.25 2.01
CA GLU A 14 -13.88 19.19 1.85
C GLU A 14 -14.07 18.41 3.15
N MET A 15 -12.97 18.10 3.85
CA MET A 15 -13.00 17.40 5.14
C MET A 15 -13.76 18.20 6.21
N PHE A 16 -13.48 19.50 6.34
CA PHE A 16 -14.22 20.36 7.26
C PHE A 16 -15.69 20.51 6.89
N ALA A 17 -16.00 20.68 5.60
CA ALA A 17 -17.38 20.73 5.13
C ALA A 17 -18.12 19.42 5.43
N ALA A 18 -17.49 18.28 5.21
CA ALA A 18 -18.04 16.97 5.52
C ALA A 18 -18.40 16.81 7.00
N VAL A 19 -17.45 17.12 7.89
CA VAL A 19 -17.67 17.08 9.36
C VAL A 19 -18.77 18.04 9.79
N PHE A 20 -18.75 19.26 9.27
CA PHE A 20 -19.76 20.26 9.60
C PHE A 20 -21.16 19.80 9.18
N LEU A 21 -21.32 19.31 7.94
CA LEU A 21 -22.58 18.77 7.44
C LEU A 21 -23.02 17.52 8.22
N GLY A 22 -22.08 16.64 8.58
CA GLY A 22 -22.32 15.48 9.43
C GLY A 22 -22.82 15.87 10.82
N GLY A 23 -22.14 16.85 11.44
CA GLY A 23 -22.54 17.43 12.69
C GLY A 23 -23.91 18.10 12.64
N CYS A 24 -24.18 18.87 11.58
CA CYS A 24 -25.51 19.46 11.33
C CYS A 24 -26.59 18.37 11.12
N SER A 25 -26.28 17.27 10.44
CA SER A 25 -27.19 16.13 10.28
C SER A 25 -27.56 15.50 11.62
N LEU A 26 -26.56 15.26 12.48
CA LEU A 26 -26.78 14.76 13.84
C LEU A 26 -27.51 15.80 14.71
N GLY A 27 -27.18 17.08 14.59
CA GLY A 27 -27.92 18.16 15.24
C GLY A 27 -29.39 18.24 14.79
N ALA A 28 -29.65 18.01 13.50
CA ALA A 28 -31.03 17.90 12.99
C ALA A 28 -31.76 16.68 13.59
N ALA A 29 -31.06 15.56 13.83
CA ALA A 29 -31.63 14.42 14.53
C ALA A 29 -32.00 14.76 15.99
N VAL A 30 -31.14 15.48 16.68
CA VAL A 30 -31.43 16.02 18.05
C VAL A 30 -32.63 16.95 18.02
N GLY A 31 -32.66 17.90 17.07
CA GLY A 31 -33.79 18.82 16.87
C GLY A 31 -35.10 18.10 16.56
N LEU A 32 -35.01 17.08 15.70
CA LEU A 32 -36.20 16.23 15.36
C LEU A 32 -36.75 15.56 16.61
N LEU A 33 -35.89 14.91 17.41
CA LEU A 33 -36.34 14.18 18.60
C LEU A 33 -36.84 15.14 19.69
N ALA A 34 -36.20 16.29 19.88
CA ALA A 34 -36.62 17.32 20.81
C ALA A 34 -38.00 17.92 20.45
N THR A 35 -38.17 18.30 19.18
CA THR A 35 -39.46 18.88 18.71
C THR A 35 -40.57 17.85 18.68
N SER A 36 -40.30 16.59 18.30
CA SER A 36 -41.26 15.50 18.34
C SER A 36 -41.73 15.18 19.78
N ALA A 37 -40.76 15.13 20.73
CA ALA A 37 -41.07 14.91 22.13
C ALA A 37 -41.93 16.04 22.72
N TRP A 38 -41.59 17.28 22.40
CA TRP A 38 -42.37 18.45 22.80
C TRP A 38 -43.77 18.43 22.17
N LEU A 39 -43.85 18.14 20.86
CA LEU A 39 -45.14 18.11 20.12
C LEU A 39 -46.10 17.06 20.70
N ILE A 40 -45.61 15.85 20.99
CA ILE A 40 -46.42 14.78 21.56
C ILE A 40 -46.92 15.17 22.96
N SER A 41 -46.02 15.72 23.80
CA SER A 41 -46.37 16.15 25.14
C SER A 41 -47.35 17.32 25.13
N MET A 42 -47.17 18.28 24.23
CA MET A 42 -48.08 19.43 24.11
C MET A 42 -49.43 19.00 23.55
N ALA A 43 -49.49 18.11 22.58
CA ALA A 43 -50.73 17.60 22.01
C ALA A 43 -51.61 16.89 23.04
N SER A 44 -51.01 16.26 24.09
CA SER A 44 -51.76 15.63 25.17
C SER A 44 -52.61 16.63 25.98
N THR A 45 -52.26 17.92 25.99
CA THR A 45 -53.01 19.00 26.65
C THR A 45 -54.18 19.52 25.79
N LYS A 46 -54.38 19.00 24.57
CA LYS A 46 -55.43 19.34 23.61
C LYS A 46 -55.48 20.86 23.28
N PRO A 47 -54.37 21.52 22.96
CA PRO A 47 -54.38 22.93 22.60
C PRO A 47 -55.01 23.13 21.20
N PRO A 48 -55.36 24.38 20.82
CA PRO A 48 -55.71 24.70 19.44
C PRO A 48 -54.59 24.31 18.48
N VAL A 49 -54.93 23.79 17.28
CA VAL A 49 -53.98 23.29 16.29
C VAL A 49 -52.91 24.35 15.92
N LEU A 50 -53.31 25.62 15.90
CA LEU A 50 -52.40 26.75 15.61
C LEU A 50 -51.16 26.79 16.51
N VAL A 51 -51.29 26.35 17.78
CA VAL A 51 -50.16 26.28 18.71
C VAL A 51 -49.15 25.19 18.33
N LEU A 52 -49.60 24.15 17.63
CA LEU A 52 -48.79 23.01 17.21
C LEU A 52 -48.13 23.20 15.84
N GLU A 53 -48.58 24.14 15.03
CA GLU A 53 -48.15 24.30 13.63
C GLU A 53 -46.64 24.46 13.49
N VAL A 54 -46.04 25.34 14.31
CA VAL A 54 -44.56 25.56 14.26
C VAL A 54 -43.81 24.27 14.56
N ALA A 55 -44.24 23.50 15.55
CA ALA A 55 -43.62 22.23 15.89
C ALA A 55 -43.78 21.18 14.79
N ILE A 56 -44.96 21.11 14.15
CA ILE A 56 -45.25 20.20 13.03
C ILE A 56 -44.32 20.54 11.85
N VAL A 57 -44.19 21.82 11.51
CA VAL A 57 -43.29 22.25 10.44
C VAL A 57 -41.83 21.96 10.80
N SER A 58 -41.42 22.20 12.07
CA SER A 58 -40.08 21.94 12.55
C SER A 58 -39.71 20.43 12.48
N VAL A 59 -40.65 19.54 12.84
CA VAL A 59 -40.45 18.07 12.70
C VAL A 59 -40.20 17.69 11.24
N ARG A 60 -40.99 18.24 10.31
CA ARG A 60 -40.79 18.01 8.86
C ARG A 60 -39.46 18.55 8.37
N PHE A 61 -39.10 19.77 8.79
CA PHE A 61 -37.85 20.43 8.45
C PHE A 61 -36.63 19.59 8.91
N PHE A 62 -36.60 19.22 10.19
CA PHE A 62 -35.52 18.43 10.73
C PHE A 62 -35.44 17.02 10.11
N GLY A 63 -36.61 16.41 9.86
CA GLY A 63 -36.67 15.08 9.22
C GLY A 63 -36.08 15.06 7.81
N LEU A 64 -36.43 16.04 6.97
CA LEU A 64 -35.88 16.19 5.62
C LEU A 64 -34.41 16.62 5.65
N SER A 65 -34.05 17.60 6.49
CA SER A 65 -32.72 18.15 6.60
C SER A 65 -31.71 17.08 7.07
N ARG A 66 -32.08 16.23 8.04
CA ARG A 66 -31.23 15.12 8.52
C ARG A 66 -30.79 14.23 7.36
N GLY A 67 -31.70 13.82 6.49
CA GLY A 67 -31.39 12.95 5.35
C GLY A 67 -30.50 13.62 4.31
N ALA A 68 -30.88 14.83 3.90
CA ALA A 68 -30.13 15.61 2.91
C ALA A 68 -28.70 15.94 3.38
N LEU A 69 -28.55 16.42 4.62
CA LEU A 69 -27.25 16.74 5.21
C LEU A 69 -26.37 15.50 5.39
N LYS A 70 -26.97 14.35 5.82
CA LYS A 70 -26.24 13.08 5.94
C LYS A 70 -25.71 12.61 4.59
N TYR A 71 -26.54 12.71 3.54
CA TYR A 71 -26.12 12.34 2.21
C TYR A 71 -24.97 13.23 1.70
N ALA A 72 -25.12 14.56 1.82
CA ALA A 72 -24.10 15.50 1.41
C ALA A 72 -22.78 15.31 2.17
N SER A 73 -22.84 15.13 3.50
CA SER A 73 -21.68 14.80 4.33
C SER A 73 -20.97 13.55 3.82
N ARG A 74 -21.74 12.48 3.57
CA ARG A 74 -21.17 11.19 3.16
C ARG A 74 -20.51 11.25 1.78
N VAL A 75 -21.09 12.01 0.84
CA VAL A 75 -20.47 12.22 -0.49
C VAL A 75 -19.14 12.94 -0.34
N LEU A 76 -19.06 13.99 0.47
CA LEU A 76 -17.82 14.73 0.68
C LEU A 76 -16.77 13.89 1.45
N GLU A 77 -17.19 13.11 2.46
CA GLU A 77 -16.32 12.21 3.21
C GLU A 77 -15.67 11.17 2.29
N HIS A 78 -16.47 10.51 1.45
CA HIS A 78 -15.95 9.50 0.51
C HIS A 78 -15.08 10.13 -0.59
N ASN A 79 -15.48 11.30 -1.11
CA ASN A 79 -14.68 11.99 -2.12
C ASN A 79 -13.29 12.37 -1.59
N SER A 80 -13.22 12.97 -0.41
CA SER A 80 -11.95 13.33 0.23
C SER A 80 -11.12 12.09 0.57
N ALA A 81 -11.74 11.00 1.06
CA ALA A 81 -11.04 9.75 1.36
C ALA A 81 -10.44 9.12 0.10
N LEU A 82 -11.17 9.06 -1.01
CA LEU A 82 -10.68 8.52 -2.29
C LEU A 82 -9.54 9.36 -2.88
N LYS A 83 -9.61 10.69 -2.76
CA LYS A 83 -8.51 11.57 -3.19
C LYS A 83 -7.23 11.32 -2.37
N ILE A 84 -7.36 11.20 -1.05
CA ILE A 84 -6.24 10.87 -0.16
C ILE A 84 -5.66 9.50 -0.52
N GLN A 85 -6.50 8.49 -0.72
CA GLN A 85 -6.08 7.15 -1.10
C GLN A 85 -5.31 7.14 -2.43
N THR A 86 -5.84 7.83 -3.44
CA THR A 86 -5.19 7.94 -4.76
C THR A 86 -3.85 8.66 -4.64
N GLY A 87 -3.79 9.77 -3.91
CA GLY A 87 -2.55 10.51 -3.67
C GLY A 87 -1.50 9.68 -2.93
N LEU A 88 -1.90 8.86 -1.95
CA LEU A 88 -1.01 7.93 -1.27
C LEU A 88 -0.47 6.86 -2.22
N ARG A 89 -1.35 6.23 -3.03
CA ARG A 89 -0.94 5.19 -4.00
C ARG A 89 0.06 5.73 -5.02
N VAL A 90 -0.18 6.90 -5.58
CA VAL A 90 0.74 7.53 -6.56
C VAL A 90 2.11 7.78 -5.93
N ARG A 91 2.16 8.41 -4.76
CA ARG A 91 3.44 8.70 -4.06
C ARG A 91 4.21 7.43 -3.67
N ILE A 92 3.50 6.40 -3.23
CA ILE A 92 4.11 5.11 -2.90
C ILE A 92 4.68 4.47 -4.18
N TYR A 93 3.91 4.48 -5.29
CA TYR A 93 4.38 3.95 -6.56
C TYR A 93 5.62 4.71 -7.06
N GLU A 94 5.62 6.05 -7.02
CA GLU A 94 6.77 6.87 -7.38
C GLU A 94 7.99 6.55 -6.50
N ARG A 95 7.79 6.25 -5.23
CA ARG A 95 8.86 5.84 -4.33
C ARG A 95 9.39 4.45 -4.69
N PHE A 96 8.49 3.47 -4.90
CA PHE A 96 8.87 2.13 -5.31
C PHE A 96 9.67 2.12 -6.61
N SER A 97 9.29 2.93 -7.59
CA SER A 97 10.00 3.00 -8.87
C SER A 97 11.44 3.53 -8.75
N ARG A 98 11.79 4.14 -7.60
CA ARG A 98 13.13 4.68 -7.32
C ARG A 98 13.95 3.83 -6.35
N LEU A 99 13.34 2.83 -5.69
CA LEU A 99 14.06 1.93 -4.78
C LEU A 99 14.94 0.96 -5.58
N LEU A 100 16.13 0.73 -5.08
CA LEU A 100 17.05 -0.26 -5.66
C LEU A 100 16.64 -1.68 -5.26
N PRO A 101 16.99 -2.71 -6.04
CA PRO A 101 16.73 -4.11 -5.69
C PRO A 101 17.28 -4.51 -4.31
N SER A 102 18.37 -3.90 -3.87
CA SER A 102 18.95 -4.10 -2.52
C SER A 102 18.00 -3.71 -1.39
N ASP A 103 17.15 -2.71 -1.61
CA ASP A 103 16.18 -2.24 -0.61
C ASP A 103 15.05 -3.25 -0.40
N PHE A 104 14.88 -4.18 -1.34
CA PHE A 104 13.93 -5.30 -1.27
C PHE A 104 14.58 -6.62 -0.84
N ALA A 105 15.89 -6.64 -0.58
CA ALA A 105 16.57 -7.84 -0.11
C ALA A 105 15.99 -8.32 1.23
N GLY A 106 15.46 -9.54 1.25
CA GLY A 106 14.79 -10.12 2.41
C GLY A 106 13.28 -9.85 2.53
N LEU A 107 12.69 -9.08 1.62
CA LEU A 107 11.25 -8.86 1.56
C LEU A 107 10.60 -9.78 0.52
N HIS A 108 9.62 -10.58 0.92
CA HIS A 108 8.81 -11.37 -0.03
C HIS A 108 7.96 -10.41 -0.90
N ARG A 109 8.30 -10.31 -2.18
CA ARG A 109 7.77 -9.30 -3.13
C ARG A 109 6.24 -9.20 -3.15
N GLY A 110 5.53 -10.33 -3.11
CA GLY A 110 4.06 -10.34 -3.11
C GLY A 110 3.45 -9.81 -1.80
N ASN A 111 4.08 -10.11 -0.68
CA ASN A 111 3.61 -9.74 0.65
C ASN A 111 3.73 -8.22 0.88
N VAL A 112 4.83 -7.62 0.42
CA VAL A 112 5.08 -6.17 0.55
C VAL A 112 4.04 -5.35 -0.20
N LEU A 113 3.75 -5.70 -1.45
CA LEU A 113 2.77 -4.96 -2.26
C LEU A 113 1.35 -5.09 -1.68
N SER A 114 0.95 -6.31 -1.29
CA SER A 114 -0.34 -6.56 -0.66
C SER A 114 -0.48 -5.81 0.68
N GLN A 115 0.56 -5.86 1.51
CA GLN A 115 0.60 -5.16 2.80
C GLN A 115 0.48 -3.65 2.62
N ILE A 116 1.19 -3.07 1.65
CA ILE A 116 1.14 -1.62 1.39
C ILE A 116 -0.23 -1.20 0.87
N MET A 117 -0.84 -1.96 -0.04
CA MET A 117 -2.19 -1.67 -0.53
C MET A 117 -3.21 -1.69 0.60
N ASN A 118 -3.11 -2.66 1.52
CA ASN A 118 -3.95 -2.75 2.71
C ASN A 118 -3.65 -1.60 3.70
N ASP A 119 -2.38 -1.24 3.91
CA ASP A 119 -2.01 -0.13 4.79
C ASP A 119 -2.51 1.23 4.27
N VAL A 120 -2.59 1.42 2.95
CA VAL A 120 -3.19 2.62 2.32
C VAL A 120 -4.69 2.69 2.60
N GLU A 121 -5.40 1.56 2.51
CA GLU A 121 -6.83 1.51 2.84
C GLU A 121 -7.08 1.79 4.32
N LEU A 122 -6.27 1.23 5.19
CA LEU A 122 -6.36 1.50 6.63
C LEU A 122 -6.01 2.94 7.00
N ALA A 123 -5.07 3.57 6.29
CA ALA A 123 -4.70 4.96 6.55
C ALA A 123 -5.86 5.94 6.29
N GLN A 124 -6.70 5.69 5.27
CA GLN A 124 -7.90 6.51 5.04
C GLN A 124 -8.95 6.35 6.15
N ASP A 125 -9.02 5.17 6.79
CA ASP A 125 -9.97 4.90 7.87
C ASP A 125 -9.72 5.77 9.11
N LEU A 126 -8.49 6.29 9.28
CA LEU A 126 -8.21 7.29 10.32
C LEU A 126 -9.14 8.50 10.21
N TRP A 127 -9.39 8.95 8.98
CA TRP A 127 -10.32 10.04 8.73
C TRP A 127 -11.76 9.58 8.71
N LEU A 128 -12.07 8.61 7.86
CA LEU A 128 -13.45 8.22 7.53
C LEU A 128 -14.18 7.58 8.69
N ARG A 129 -13.51 6.71 9.46
CA ARG A 129 -14.13 5.93 10.53
C ARG A 129 -13.87 6.45 11.92
N ILE A 130 -12.80 7.21 12.13
CA ILE A 130 -12.39 7.64 13.47
C ILE A 130 -12.58 9.15 13.64
N ALA A 131 -11.87 9.98 12.88
CA ALA A 131 -11.85 11.42 13.10
C ALA A 131 -13.18 12.11 12.75
N SER A 132 -13.76 11.82 11.55
CA SER A 132 -15.00 12.47 11.11
C SER A 132 -16.20 12.14 12.01
N PRO A 133 -16.51 10.86 12.36
CA PRO A 133 -17.62 10.57 13.25
C PRO A 133 -17.42 11.13 14.68
N TRP A 134 -16.19 11.12 15.18
CA TRP A 134 -15.89 11.67 16.49
C TRP A 134 -16.15 13.18 16.56
N LEU A 135 -15.70 13.93 15.55
CA LEU A 135 -15.95 15.37 15.45
C LEU A 135 -17.43 15.70 15.23
N ALA A 136 -18.11 14.93 14.38
CA ALA A 136 -19.54 15.11 14.14
C ALA A 136 -20.38 14.83 15.41
N ALA A 137 -20.01 13.80 16.18
CA ALA A 137 -20.64 13.51 17.48
C ALA A 137 -20.43 14.64 18.48
N LEU A 138 -19.25 15.29 18.48
CA LEU A 138 -18.99 16.46 19.33
C LEU A 138 -19.94 17.62 19.03
N ILE A 139 -20.14 17.93 17.73
CA ILE A 139 -21.07 19.00 17.29
C ILE A 139 -22.50 18.67 17.73
N SER A 140 -22.93 17.42 17.54
CA SER A 140 -24.24 16.95 17.98
C SER A 140 -24.41 17.04 19.50
N GLY A 141 -23.39 16.62 20.24
CA GLY A 141 -23.39 16.69 21.71
C GLY A 141 -23.55 18.11 22.22
N VAL A 142 -22.77 19.03 21.66
CA VAL A 142 -22.90 20.47 21.99
C VAL A 142 -24.31 20.97 21.75
N SER A 143 -24.92 20.63 20.59
CA SER A 143 -26.28 21.07 20.28
C SER A 143 -27.33 20.53 21.26
N GLY A 144 -27.26 19.24 21.59
CA GLY A 144 -28.21 18.62 22.52
C GLY A 144 -28.04 19.08 23.98
N VAL A 145 -26.78 19.18 24.42
CA VAL A 145 -26.48 19.72 25.78
C VAL A 145 -26.96 21.18 25.91
N THR A 146 -26.81 21.97 24.85
CA THR A 146 -27.31 23.36 24.83
C THR A 146 -28.83 23.43 24.98
N ILE A 147 -29.58 22.57 24.27
CA ILE A 147 -31.05 22.47 24.38
C ILE A 147 -31.45 22.13 25.81
N ILE A 148 -30.83 21.11 26.42
CA ILE A 148 -31.14 20.68 27.78
C ILE A 148 -30.75 21.78 28.80
N HIS A 149 -29.60 22.43 28.61
CA HIS A 149 -29.15 23.51 29.46
C HIS A 149 -30.10 24.73 29.44
N TRP A 150 -30.63 25.03 28.27
CA TRP A 150 -31.61 26.12 28.12
C TRP A 150 -32.93 25.80 28.82
N LEU A 151 -33.38 24.53 28.82
CA LEU A 151 -34.59 24.09 29.50
C LEU A 151 -34.40 23.95 31.02
N LEU A 152 -33.26 23.36 31.44
CA LEU A 152 -32.92 23.12 32.83
C LEU A 152 -31.40 23.17 33.04
N PRO A 153 -30.82 24.31 33.45
CA PRO A 153 -29.36 24.51 33.52
C PRO A 153 -28.61 23.50 34.38
N SER A 154 -29.17 23.08 35.51
CA SER A 154 -28.57 22.06 36.37
C SER A 154 -28.47 20.69 35.68
N CYS A 155 -29.48 20.29 34.96
CA CYS A 155 -29.50 19.03 34.18
C CYS A 155 -28.49 19.11 33.02
N GLY A 156 -28.49 20.20 32.24
CA GLY A 156 -27.59 20.38 31.09
C GLY A 156 -26.11 20.30 31.46
N LYS A 157 -25.71 20.86 32.64
CA LYS A 157 -24.32 20.74 33.12
C LYS A 157 -23.92 19.29 33.42
N VAL A 158 -24.80 18.52 34.07
CA VAL A 158 -24.51 17.12 34.42
C VAL A 158 -24.48 16.23 33.17
N ILE A 159 -25.46 16.40 32.27
CA ILE A 159 -25.48 15.65 31.01
C ILE A 159 -24.29 16.01 30.13
N GLY A 160 -23.91 17.29 30.07
CA GLY A 160 -22.69 17.75 29.37
C GLY A 160 -21.42 17.06 29.90
N LEU A 161 -21.30 16.96 31.23
CA LEU A 161 -20.18 16.27 31.86
C LEU A 161 -20.18 14.75 31.54
N LEU A 162 -21.34 14.11 31.62
CA LEU A 162 -21.49 12.68 31.27
C LEU A 162 -21.19 12.43 29.79
N PHE A 163 -21.65 13.31 28.92
CA PHE A 163 -21.33 13.25 27.48
C PHE A 163 -19.82 13.37 27.23
N LEU A 164 -19.17 14.36 27.82
CA LEU A 164 -17.72 14.54 27.69
C LEU A 164 -16.98 13.33 28.26
N PHE A 165 -17.39 12.85 29.43
CA PHE A 165 -16.83 11.64 30.02
C PHE A 165 -16.94 10.43 29.09
N ALA A 166 -18.13 10.19 28.50
CA ALA A 166 -18.34 9.13 27.53
C ALA A 166 -17.48 9.31 26.27
N MET A 167 -17.37 10.57 25.77
CA MET A 167 -16.63 10.92 24.57
C MET A 167 -15.13 10.59 24.64
N PHE A 168 -14.56 10.57 25.86
CA PHE A 168 -13.16 10.19 26.10
C PHE A 168 -13.01 8.76 26.64
N LEU A 169 -13.90 8.33 27.53
CA LEU A 169 -13.79 7.00 28.14
C LEU A 169 -14.01 5.87 27.13
N ILE A 170 -15.01 5.99 26.26
CA ILE A 170 -15.34 4.94 25.29
C ILE A 170 -14.18 4.71 24.30
N PRO A 171 -13.60 5.74 23.65
CA PRO A 171 -12.38 5.58 22.86
C PRO A 171 -11.21 4.99 23.64
N LEU A 172 -11.00 5.42 24.89
CA LEU A 172 -9.92 4.90 25.74
C LEU A 172 -10.10 3.39 25.99
N LEU A 173 -11.28 2.97 26.41
CA LEU A 173 -11.58 1.54 26.62
C LEU A 173 -11.43 0.71 25.34
N ALA A 174 -11.91 1.24 24.22
CA ALA A 174 -11.80 0.58 22.93
C ALA A 174 -10.34 0.43 22.48
N THR A 175 -9.50 1.47 22.65
CA THR A 175 -8.08 1.42 22.27
C THR A 175 -7.25 0.54 23.19
N LEU A 176 -7.49 0.54 24.48
CA LEU A 176 -6.82 -0.36 25.44
C LEU A 176 -7.12 -1.83 25.14
N SER A 177 -8.25 -2.07 24.51
CA SER A 177 -8.75 -3.41 24.18
C SER A 177 -8.17 -3.98 22.88
N SER A 178 -7.51 -3.20 22.02
CA SER A 178 -7.08 -3.63 20.70
C SER A 178 -5.74 -4.38 20.73
N SER A 179 -5.68 -5.61 20.19
CA SER A 179 -4.46 -6.40 19.96
C SER A 179 -4.04 -6.31 18.47
N GLY A 180 -3.90 -5.08 17.95
CA GLY A 180 -3.81 -4.84 16.51
C GLY A 180 -2.55 -5.37 15.78
N SER A 181 -1.48 -5.78 16.50
CA SER A 181 -0.25 -6.28 15.86
C SER A 181 -0.30 -7.78 15.58
N ASP A 182 -0.93 -8.55 16.45
CA ASP A 182 -0.85 -10.01 16.39
C ASP A 182 -1.74 -10.60 15.30
N ALA A 183 -2.92 -10.03 15.06
CA ALA A 183 -3.82 -10.49 14.00
C ALA A 183 -3.16 -10.38 12.62
N ARG A 184 -2.54 -9.24 12.31
CA ARG A 184 -1.84 -9.02 11.03
C ARG A 184 -0.69 -9.97 10.78
N LYS A 185 0.07 -10.31 11.84
CA LYS A 185 1.16 -11.26 11.70
C LYS A 185 0.63 -12.62 11.24
N TYR A 186 -0.45 -13.09 11.88
CA TYR A 186 -1.06 -14.37 11.52
C TYR A 186 -1.79 -14.33 10.17
N GLU A 187 -2.40 -13.19 9.78
CA GLU A 187 -2.96 -12.99 8.45
C GLU A 187 -1.87 -13.06 7.37
N GLY A 188 -0.70 -12.44 7.61
CA GLY A 188 0.45 -12.55 6.72
C GLY A 188 0.96 -13.98 6.59
N GLU A 189 1.14 -14.68 7.72
CA GLU A 189 1.55 -16.10 7.75
C GLU A 189 0.55 -16.98 6.99
N LEU A 190 -0.75 -16.74 7.16
CA LEU A 190 -1.81 -17.47 6.44
C LEU A 190 -1.74 -17.22 4.93
N PHE A 191 -1.56 -15.95 4.52
CA PHE A 191 -1.45 -15.59 3.11
C PHE A 191 -0.23 -16.24 2.45
N ASP A 192 0.93 -16.24 3.12
CA ASP A 192 2.14 -16.90 2.65
C ASP A 192 1.93 -18.42 2.49
N GLN A 193 1.22 -19.06 3.42
CA GLN A 193 0.88 -20.49 3.32
C GLN A 193 -0.07 -20.78 2.16
N ILE A 194 -1.09 -19.93 1.93
CA ILE A 194 -2.01 -20.09 0.79
C ILE A 194 -1.27 -19.92 -0.53
N LEU A 195 -0.37 -18.95 -0.62
CA LEU A 195 0.46 -18.74 -1.81
C LEU A 195 1.36 -19.94 -2.06
N GLN A 196 2.01 -20.46 -1.03
CA GLN A 196 2.86 -21.66 -1.13
C GLN A 196 2.06 -22.87 -1.64
N ILE A 197 0.84 -23.09 -1.17
CA ILE A 197 -0.03 -24.16 -1.66
C ILE A 197 -0.38 -23.93 -3.12
N SER A 198 -0.71 -22.71 -3.52
CA SER A 198 -1.06 -22.39 -4.91
C SER A 198 0.11 -22.64 -5.87
N GLU A 199 1.33 -22.31 -5.45
CA GLU A 199 2.55 -22.49 -6.24
C GLU A 199 3.01 -23.96 -6.28
N SER A 200 2.81 -24.70 -5.18
CA SER A 200 3.22 -26.11 -5.05
C SER A 200 2.09 -27.12 -5.23
N ALA A 201 0.94 -26.70 -5.78
CA ALA A 201 -0.23 -27.57 -5.89
C ALA A 201 0.03 -28.87 -6.68
N PRO A 202 0.72 -28.87 -7.85
CA PRO A 202 1.03 -30.10 -8.56
C PRO A 202 1.90 -31.06 -7.76
N GLU A 203 2.96 -30.52 -7.13
CA GLU A 203 3.90 -31.30 -6.32
C GLU A 203 3.24 -31.83 -5.05
N SER A 204 2.42 -31.02 -4.38
CA SER A 204 1.74 -31.42 -3.16
C SER A 204 0.78 -32.58 -3.38
N LEU A 205 0.09 -32.61 -4.53
CA LEU A 205 -0.77 -33.72 -4.93
C LEU A 205 0.03 -34.99 -5.25
N ILE A 206 1.16 -34.86 -5.97
CA ILE A 206 2.01 -36.00 -6.34
C ILE A 206 2.64 -36.66 -5.11
N PHE A 207 3.07 -35.85 -4.13
CA PHE A 207 3.72 -36.31 -2.90
C PHE A 207 2.74 -36.57 -1.75
N ASN A 208 1.41 -36.42 -1.96
CA ASN A 208 0.37 -36.53 -0.92
C ASN A 208 0.64 -35.63 0.31
N TYR A 209 1.15 -34.44 0.08
CA TYR A 209 1.51 -33.47 1.13
C TYR A 209 0.40 -32.42 1.38
N ASP A 210 -0.64 -32.44 0.57
CA ASP A 210 -1.80 -31.54 0.61
C ASP A 210 -2.50 -31.55 1.97
N SER A 211 -2.66 -32.72 2.57
CA SER A 211 -3.30 -32.86 3.90
C SER A 211 -2.51 -32.19 5.04
N GLU A 212 -1.18 -32.16 4.94
CA GLU A 212 -0.33 -31.50 5.95
C GLU A 212 -0.36 -29.98 5.77
N LEU A 213 -0.36 -29.49 4.53
CA LEU A 213 -0.51 -28.07 4.23
C LEU A 213 -1.86 -27.54 4.70
N LEU A 214 -2.95 -28.31 4.50
CA LEU A 214 -4.28 -27.92 5.02
C LEU A 214 -4.31 -27.80 6.54
N LYS A 215 -3.66 -28.72 7.27
CA LYS A 215 -3.56 -28.62 8.74
C LYS A 215 -2.81 -27.37 9.20
N GLN A 216 -1.78 -26.95 8.45
CA GLN A 216 -1.06 -25.71 8.76
C GLN A 216 -1.96 -24.48 8.57
N ILE A 217 -2.76 -24.46 7.50
CA ILE A 217 -3.78 -23.40 7.29
C ILE A 217 -4.81 -23.41 8.43
N GLU A 218 -5.35 -24.58 8.80
CA GLU A 218 -6.32 -24.69 9.89
C GLU A 218 -5.74 -24.17 11.22
N ALA A 219 -4.48 -24.52 11.52
CA ALA A 219 -3.80 -24.03 12.72
C ALA A 219 -3.56 -22.51 12.70
N ALA A 220 -3.23 -21.94 11.55
CA ALA A 220 -3.08 -20.48 11.39
C ALA A 220 -4.45 -19.78 11.54
N GLN A 221 -5.50 -20.32 10.93
CA GLN A 221 -6.86 -19.79 11.01
C GLN A 221 -7.42 -19.86 12.43
N GLU A 222 -7.12 -20.93 13.19
CA GLU A 222 -7.50 -21.04 14.61
C GLU A 222 -6.85 -19.93 15.45
N LYS A 223 -5.57 -19.64 15.25
CA LYS A 223 -4.88 -18.52 15.93
C LYS A 223 -5.53 -17.18 15.61
N ILE A 224 -5.87 -16.92 14.34
CA ILE A 224 -6.59 -15.71 13.93
C ILE A 224 -7.93 -15.63 14.66
N GLY A 225 -8.73 -16.71 14.65
CA GLY A 225 -10.02 -16.76 15.32
C GLY A 225 -9.92 -16.50 16.84
N GLN A 226 -8.86 -16.98 17.50
CA GLN A 226 -8.63 -16.70 18.93
C GLN A 226 -8.32 -15.21 19.18
N VAL A 227 -7.53 -14.56 18.31
CA VAL A 227 -7.22 -13.12 18.43
C VAL A 227 -8.46 -12.29 18.13
N GLU A 228 -9.20 -12.62 17.07
CA GLU A 228 -10.44 -11.94 16.71
C GLU A 228 -11.51 -12.10 17.79
N GLY A 229 -11.66 -13.31 18.36
CA GLY A 229 -12.57 -13.57 19.47
C GLY A 229 -12.28 -12.70 20.69
N LYS A 230 -11.00 -12.54 21.07
CA LYS A 230 -10.59 -11.64 22.15
C LYS A 230 -10.89 -10.17 21.81
N ASN A 231 -10.64 -9.75 20.57
CA ASN A 231 -10.94 -8.39 20.12
C ASN A 231 -12.45 -8.12 20.12
N ALA A 232 -13.27 -9.10 19.68
CA ALA A 232 -14.73 -9.01 19.69
C ALA A 232 -15.28 -8.90 21.12
N GLN A 233 -14.78 -9.72 22.08
CA GLN A 233 -15.17 -9.62 23.49
C GLN A 233 -14.86 -8.24 24.08
N ARG A 234 -13.68 -7.71 23.80
CA ARG A 234 -13.25 -6.41 24.32
C ARG A 234 -14.01 -5.26 23.68
N SER A 235 -14.26 -5.31 22.36
CA SER A 235 -15.13 -4.35 21.68
C SER A 235 -16.56 -4.42 22.22
N GLY A 236 -17.04 -5.62 22.54
CA GLY A 236 -18.32 -5.84 23.22
C GLY A 236 -18.38 -5.16 24.58
N LEU A 237 -17.30 -5.22 25.39
CA LEU A 237 -17.23 -4.51 26.68
C LEU A 237 -17.29 -2.98 26.51
N ALA A 238 -16.58 -2.42 25.51
CA ALA A 238 -16.64 -0.99 25.23
C ALA A 238 -18.04 -0.55 24.77
N SER A 239 -18.71 -1.38 23.94
CA SER A 239 -20.10 -1.15 23.53
C SER A 239 -21.07 -1.31 24.70
N GLY A 240 -20.85 -2.28 25.58
CA GLY A 240 -21.61 -2.46 26.81
C GLY A 240 -21.49 -1.23 27.74
N ALA A 241 -20.28 -0.73 27.94
CA ALA A 241 -20.03 0.49 28.71
C ALA A 241 -20.75 1.70 28.10
N TYR A 242 -20.75 1.81 26.76
CA TYR A 242 -21.50 2.86 26.07
C TYR A 242 -23.01 2.81 26.39
N PHE A 243 -23.63 1.66 26.28
CA PHE A 243 -25.08 1.50 26.58
C PHE A 243 -25.39 1.74 28.05
N LEU A 244 -24.50 1.32 28.97
CA LEU A 244 -24.65 1.60 30.41
C LEU A 244 -24.58 3.11 30.69
N ILE A 245 -23.64 3.82 30.10
CA ILE A 245 -23.52 5.28 30.27
C ILE A 245 -24.74 5.98 29.67
N LEU A 246 -25.22 5.57 28.50
CA LEU A 246 -26.44 6.09 27.89
C LEU A 246 -27.64 5.88 28.81
N GLY A 247 -27.88 4.65 29.29
CA GLY A 247 -28.96 4.33 30.19
C GLY A 247 -28.90 5.14 31.50
N PHE A 248 -27.70 5.24 32.07
CA PHE A 248 -27.47 6.07 33.26
C PHE A 248 -27.75 7.56 32.98
N THR A 249 -27.32 8.08 31.83
CA THR A 249 -27.57 9.46 31.44
C THR A 249 -29.06 9.76 31.30
N ILE A 250 -29.85 8.84 30.71
CA ILE A 250 -31.30 8.96 30.60
C ILE A 250 -31.95 8.93 32.01
N ALA A 251 -31.53 8.02 32.89
CA ALA A 251 -32.04 7.96 34.26
C ALA A 251 -31.77 9.24 35.05
N VAL A 252 -30.56 9.80 34.92
CA VAL A 252 -30.17 11.07 35.53
C VAL A 252 -31.01 12.21 34.93
N ALA A 253 -31.21 12.24 33.60
CA ALA A 253 -32.04 13.22 32.93
C ALA A 253 -33.48 13.21 33.46
N LEU A 254 -34.08 12.02 33.59
CA LEU A 254 -35.42 11.84 34.15
C LEU A 254 -35.52 12.29 35.60
N TRP A 255 -34.50 11.96 36.40
CA TRP A 255 -34.47 12.40 37.82
C TRP A 255 -34.43 13.93 37.94
N PHE A 256 -33.58 14.59 37.14
CA PHE A 256 -33.55 16.06 37.11
C PHE A 256 -34.86 16.66 36.60
N ALA A 257 -35.45 16.07 35.54
CA ALA A 257 -36.71 16.50 34.97
C ALA A 257 -37.85 16.39 35.98
N ALA A 258 -37.98 15.24 36.68
CA ALA A 258 -38.98 15.06 37.73
C ALA A 258 -38.80 16.10 38.87
N ARG A 259 -37.58 16.26 39.36
CA ARG A 259 -37.29 17.27 40.39
C ARG A 259 -37.60 18.69 39.91
N GLY A 260 -37.25 19.02 38.64
CA GLY A 260 -37.53 20.33 38.05
C GLY A 260 -39.01 20.63 37.96
N VAL A 261 -39.88 19.63 37.68
CA VAL A 261 -41.32 19.79 37.72
C VAL A 261 -41.85 20.02 39.15
N PHE A 262 -41.37 19.23 40.12
CA PHE A 262 -41.73 19.43 41.54
C PHE A 262 -41.32 20.79 42.09
N THR A 263 -40.20 21.35 41.65
CA THR A 263 -39.69 22.66 42.06
C THR A 263 -40.23 23.81 41.18
N HIS A 264 -41.16 23.55 40.27
CA HIS A 264 -41.70 24.52 39.31
C HIS A 264 -40.67 25.20 38.37
N GLN A 265 -39.49 24.63 38.26
CA GLN A 265 -38.45 25.13 37.36
C GLN A 265 -38.58 24.60 35.92
N LEU A 266 -39.34 23.53 35.74
CA LEU A 266 -39.58 22.89 34.42
C LEU A 266 -41.05 22.69 34.21
N ALA A 267 -41.57 23.10 33.05
CA ALA A 267 -42.94 22.75 32.63
C ALA A 267 -43.01 21.23 32.33
N GLY A 268 -44.06 20.56 32.80
CA GLY A 268 -44.25 19.11 32.62
C GLY A 268 -44.14 18.62 31.17
N ILE A 269 -44.55 19.48 30.20
CA ILE A 269 -44.43 19.24 28.75
C ILE A 269 -43.00 18.99 28.32
N ASN A 270 -41.99 19.58 28.95
CA ASN A 270 -40.62 19.48 28.60
C ASN A 270 -39.91 18.25 29.18
N VAL A 271 -40.53 17.46 30.03
CA VAL A 271 -40.00 16.24 30.63
C VAL A 271 -39.56 15.25 29.53
N ALA A 272 -40.43 15.05 28.53
CA ALA A 272 -40.15 14.14 27.42
C ALA A 272 -38.96 14.63 26.57
N VAL A 273 -38.80 15.95 26.42
CA VAL A 273 -37.63 16.53 25.72
C VAL A 273 -36.34 16.20 26.46
N ILE A 274 -36.30 16.45 27.79
CA ILE A 274 -35.10 16.18 28.61
C ILE A 274 -34.79 14.68 28.64
N ALA A 275 -35.78 13.80 28.58
CA ALA A 275 -35.59 12.35 28.57
C ALA A 275 -35.06 11.80 27.23
N LEU A 276 -35.54 12.36 26.09
CA LEU A 276 -35.25 11.81 24.77
C LEU A 276 -34.06 12.47 24.05
N VAL A 277 -33.74 13.75 24.36
CA VAL A 277 -32.58 14.42 23.74
C VAL A 277 -31.25 13.68 24.01
N PRO A 278 -30.95 13.16 25.20
CA PRO A 278 -29.75 12.36 25.44
C PRO A 278 -29.64 11.15 24.49
N LEU A 279 -30.77 10.50 24.17
CA LEU A 279 -30.78 9.38 23.22
C LEU A 279 -30.26 9.80 21.84
N ALA A 280 -30.74 10.96 21.32
CA ALA A 280 -30.26 11.46 20.02
C ALA A 280 -28.80 11.94 20.06
N VAL A 281 -28.37 12.52 21.15
CA VAL A 281 -26.96 12.95 21.37
C VAL A 281 -26.03 11.76 21.33
N PHE A 282 -26.37 10.69 22.05
CA PHE A 282 -25.56 9.49 22.12
C PHE A 282 -25.64 8.66 20.83
N ASP A 283 -26.72 8.73 20.03
CA ASP A 283 -26.83 8.06 18.72
C ASP A 283 -25.62 8.38 17.81
N GLY A 284 -25.14 9.65 17.84
CA GLY A 284 -23.93 10.06 17.15
C GLY A 284 -22.64 9.37 17.60
N MET A 285 -22.61 8.81 18.81
CA MET A 285 -21.45 8.11 19.37
C MET A 285 -21.47 6.60 19.10
N THR A 286 -22.56 6.06 18.58
CA THR A 286 -22.75 4.60 18.35
C THR A 286 -21.60 3.96 17.54
N PRO A 287 -21.02 4.57 16.50
CA PRO A 287 -19.91 3.96 15.74
C PRO A 287 -18.56 4.00 16.45
N LEU A 288 -18.38 4.83 17.52
CA LEU A 288 -17.08 5.10 18.12
C LEU A 288 -16.42 3.86 18.78
N PRO A 289 -17.11 2.98 19.52
CA PRO A 289 -16.49 1.80 20.12
C PRO A 289 -15.81 0.92 19.07
N ALA A 290 -16.49 0.63 17.96
CA ALA A 290 -15.95 -0.19 16.87
C ALA A 290 -14.81 0.54 16.11
N ALA A 291 -14.95 1.84 15.86
CA ALA A 291 -13.94 2.64 15.19
C ALA A 291 -12.62 2.70 15.99
N PHE A 292 -12.70 3.00 17.28
CA PHE A 292 -11.53 3.12 18.13
C PHE A 292 -10.89 1.78 18.50
N SER A 293 -11.61 0.66 18.41
CA SER A 293 -10.99 -0.67 18.54
C SER A 293 -10.00 -0.97 17.41
N GLN A 294 -10.14 -0.33 16.26
CA GLN A 294 -9.24 -0.45 15.11
C GLN A 294 -8.12 0.61 15.10
N LEU A 295 -8.14 1.60 16.01
CA LEU A 295 -7.19 2.73 16.00
C LEU A 295 -5.73 2.29 15.99
N ARG A 296 -5.35 1.27 16.78
CA ARG A 296 -3.96 0.77 16.81
C ARG A 296 -3.55 0.17 15.47
N GLN A 297 -4.46 -0.52 14.79
CA GLN A 297 -4.24 -1.08 13.47
C GLN A 297 -4.04 0.03 12.44
N VAL A 298 -4.88 1.04 12.47
CA VAL A 298 -4.77 2.22 11.59
C VAL A 298 -3.48 2.99 11.84
N LEU A 299 -3.12 3.23 13.10
CA LEU A 299 -1.85 3.91 13.44
C LEU A 299 -0.62 3.08 13.06
N GLY A 300 -0.71 1.74 13.15
CA GLY A 300 0.32 0.84 12.65
C GLY A 300 0.52 0.97 11.14
N ALA A 301 -0.56 0.98 10.36
CA ALA A 301 -0.53 1.20 8.93
C ALA A 301 0.11 2.56 8.56
N VAL A 302 -0.30 3.63 9.23
CA VAL A 302 0.28 4.97 9.06
C VAL A 302 1.78 4.97 9.38
N LYS A 303 2.21 4.26 10.42
CA LYS A 303 3.64 4.13 10.79
C LYS A 303 4.43 3.38 9.72
N ASN A 304 3.88 2.32 9.14
CA ASN A 304 4.52 1.55 8.08
C ASN A 304 4.66 2.35 6.78
N LEU A 305 3.67 3.20 6.46
CA LEU A 305 3.70 4.06 5.28
C LEU A 305 4.63 5.28 5.45
N ALA A 306 4.91 5.71 6.69
CA ALA A 306 5.69 6.93 6.96
C ALA A 306 7.09 6.95 6.28
N PRO A 307 7.91 5.88 6.34
CA PRO A 307 9.22 5.86 5.66
C PRO A 307 9.12 5.97 4.15
N MET A 308 8.04 5.43 3.56
CA MET A 308 7.81 5.47 2.10
C MET A 308 7.33 6.83 1.61
N LEU A 309 6.84 7.67 2.52
CA LEU A 309 6.37 9.02 2.22
C LEU A 309 7.41 10.10 2.58
N GLU A 310 8.53 9.73 3.19
CA GLU A 310 9.62 10.68 3.45
C GLU A 310 10.31 11.00 2.13
N GLU A 311 10.47 12.31 1.87
CA GLU A 311 11.33 12.79 0.80
C GLU A 311 12.76 12.40 1.22
N SER A 312 13.30 11.33 0.66
CA SER A 312 14.74 11.14 0.70
C SER A 312 15.36 12.15 -0.26
N ASP A 313 16.55 12.62 0.08
CA ASP A 313 17.45 13.24 -0.88
C ASP A 313 17.89 12.12 -1.86
N ASP A 314 16.92 11.68 -2.68
CA ASP A 314 17.23 10.72 -3.74
C ASP A 314 18.29 11.37 -4.61
N PRO A 315 19.38 10.69 -4.88
CA PRO A 315 20.40 11.23 -5.77
C PRO A 315 19.68 11.63 -7.05
N LYS A 316 19.70 12.92 -7.34
CA LYS A 316 19.12 13.44 -8.59
C LYS A 316 19.74 12.60 -9.70
N ILE A 317 18.91 11.90 -10.46
CA ILE A 317 19.35 11.28 -11.72
C ILE A 317 19.90 12.44 -12.53
N VAL A 318 21.21 12.60 -12.50
CA VAL A 318 21.89 13.58 -13.34
C VAL A 318 21.83 12.97 -14.72
N ASN A 319 20.95 13.46 -15.57
CA ASN A 319 20.97 13.15 -17.00
C ASN A 319 22.25 13.75 -17.58
N SER A 320 23.36 13.11 -17.33
CA SER A 320 24.60 13.38 -18.04
C SER A 320 24.43 12.87 -19.46
N PRO A 321 24.85 13.60 -20.50
CA PRO A 321 24.83 13.09 -21.86
C PRO A 321 25.61 11.78 -21.89
N ASN A 322 25.08 10.76 -22.56
CA ASN A 322 25.76 9.47 -22.69
C ASN A 322 27.13 9.69 -23.34
N PRO A 323 28.24 9.38 -22.66
CA PRO A 323 29.54 9.41 -23.29
C PRO A 323 29.57 8.33 -24.38
N VAL A 324 30.20 8.64 -25.51
CA VAL A 324 30.33 7.70 -26.64
C VAL A 324 31.13 6.45 -26.25
N SER A 325 32.00 6.58 -25.24
CA SER A 325 32.85 5.50 -24.77
C SER A 325 33.03 5.56 -23.25
N VAL A 326 33.16 4.41 -22.61
CA VAL A 326 33.31 4.28 -21.16
C VAL A 326 34.45 3.35 -20.85
N THR A 327 35.34 3.78 -19.93
CA THR A 327 36.32 2.92 -19.28
C THR A 327 35.83 2.62 -17.87
N LEU A 328 35.70 1.33 -17.53
CA LEU A 328 35.36 0.83 -16.21
C LEU A 328 36.57 0.24 -15.54
N GLU A 329 36.90 0.72 -14.34
CA GLU A 329 37.97 0.18 -13.52
C GLU A 329 37.39 -0.40 -12.22
N LEU A 330 37.64 -1.65 -11.97
CA LEU A 330 37.32 -2.35 -10.74
C LEU A 330 38.59 -2.44 -9.92
N ILE A 331 38.58 -1.89 -8.71
CA ILE A 331 39.77 -1.86 -7.82
C ILE A 331 39.36 -2.57 -6.52
N ASP A 332 39.86 -3.77 -6.37
CA ASP A 332 39.67 -4.61 -5.16
C ASP A 332 38.18 -4.75 -4.78
N LEU A 333 37.33 -4.85 -5.81
CA LEU A 333 35.87 -4.92 -5.64
C LEU A 333 35.51 -6.21 -4.93
N HIS A 334 34.93 -6.10 -3.73
CA HIS A 334 34.51 -7.21 -2.89
C HIS A 334 33.03 -7.00 -2.44
N PRO A 335 32.07 -7.76 -2.97
CA PRO A 335 30.69 -7.70 -2.55
C PRO A 335 30.50 -8.12 -1.09
N LEU A 336 29.72 -7.38 -0.31
CA LEU A 336 29.42 -7.69 1.08
C LEU A 336 28.12 -8.49 1.16
N ILE A 337 28.24 -9.78 1.46
CA ILE A 337 27.10 -10.70 1.63
C ILE A 337 27.24 -11.35 3.00
N GLU A 338 26.17 -11.28 3.82
CA GLU A 338 26.17 -11.95 5.13
C GLU A 338 26.34 -13.47 4.96
N GLY A 339 27.36 -14.01 5.62
CA GLY A 339 27.62 -15.45 5.65
C GLY A 339 28.27 -16.03 4.41
N ALA A 340 28.68 -15.23 3.41
CA ALA A 340 29.38 -15.71 2.23
C ALA A 340 30.82 -15.14 2.12
N HIS A 341 31.78 -15.99 1.74
CA HIS A 341 33.11 -15.58 1.38
C HIS A 341 33.21 -15.40 -0.13
N THR A 342 33.14 -14.15 -0.59
CA THR A 342 33.38 -13.79 -1.99
C THR A 342 34.84 -13.40 -2.18
N ARG A 343 35.38 -13.56 -3.41
CA ARG A 343 36.76 -13.08 -3.74
C ARG A 343 36.68 -11.65 -4.26
N SER A 344 37.71 -10.84 -3.99
CA SER A 344 37.83 -9.53 -4.61
C SER A 344 38.32 -9.65 -6.06
N ILE A 345 37.91 -8.71 -6.90
CA ILE A 345 38.36 -8.61 -8.29
C ILE A 345 38.92 -7.22 -8.59
N SER A 346 39.96 -7.21 -9.43
CA SER A 346 40.48 -5.99 -10.03
C SER A 346 40.61 -6.17 -11.54
N ALA A 347 40.06 -5.23 -12.30
CA ALA A 347 40.08 -5.27 -13.75
C ALA A 347 39.92 -3.88 -14.35
N VAL A 348 40.45 -3.67 -15.54
CA VAL A 348 40.20 -2.48 -16.37
C VAL A 348 39.61 -2.95 -17.67
N ILE A 349 38.45 -2.34 -18.03
CA ILE A 349 37.66 -2.68 -19.20
C ILE A 349 37.48 -1.41 -20.02
N THR A 350 38.05 -1.42 -21.23
CA THR A 350 37.97 -0.30 -22.18
C THR A 350 37.01 -0.65 -23.33
N PRO A 351 36.56 0.32 -24.11
CA PRO A 351 35.75 0.03 -25.31
C PRO A 351 36.46 -0.98 -26.23
N GLY A 352 35.71 -2.00 -26.64
CA GLY A 352 36.22 -3.12 -27.42
C GLY A 352 36.76 -4.30 -26.59
N ASP A 353 36.91 -4.15 -25.26
CA ASP A 353 37.29 -5.25 -24.38
C ASP A 353 36.06 -6.14 -24.03
N VAL A 354 36.30 -7.43 -23.94
CA VAL A 354 35.37 -8.41 -23.38
C VAL A 354 36.02 -9.03 -22.14
N LEU A 355 35.52 -8.73 -20.95
CA LEU A 355 35.91 -9.36 -19.71
C LEU A 355 35.04 -10.57 -19.43
N LEU A 356 35.60 -11.76 -19.41
CA LEU A 356 34.89 -12.98 -19.03
C LEU A 356 35.19 -13.31 -17.55
N ILE A 357 34.12 -13.36 -16.75
CA ILE A 357 34.19 -13.80 -15.35
C ILE A 357 33.67 -15.24 -15.29
N THR A 358 34.56 -16.17 -14.92
CA THR A 358 34.23 -17.60 -14.80
C THR A 358 34.31 -18.04 -13.35
N GLY A 359 33.73 -19.17 -13.01
CA GLY A 359 33.82 -19.76 -11.67
C GLY A 359 32.69 -20.75 -11.39
N ARG A 360 32.82 -21.52 -10.31
CA ARG A 360 31.80 -22.47 -9.89
C ARG A 360 30.47 -21.77 -9.57
N SER A 361 29.35 -22.51 -9.64
CA SER A 361 28.08 -22.01 -9.12
C SER A 361 28.25 -21.66 -7.62
N GLY A 362 27.70 -20.52 -7.21
CA GLY A 362 27.89 -20.00 -5.84
C GLY A 362 29.20 -19.26 -5.57
N ALA A 363 30.11 -19.10 -6.54
CA ALA A 363 31.37 -18.37 -6.36
C ALA A 363 31.22 -16.84 -6.20
N GLY A 364 30.00 -16.31 -6.28
CA GLY A 364 29.72 -14.88 -6.13
C GLY A 364 29.75 -14.08 -7.43
N LYS A 365 29.68 -14.72 -8.61
CA LYS A 365 29.71 -14.05 -9.93
C LYS A 365 28.62 -13.00 -10.08
N SER A 366 27.36 -13.38 -9.88
CA SER A 366 26.21 -12.45 -9.96
C SER A 366 26.25 -11.37 -8.86
N SER A 367 26.87 -11.67 -7.71
CA SER A 367 27.08 -10.68 -6.64
C SER A 367 28.05 -9.57 -7.05
N ILE A 368 29.07 -9.90 -7.85
CA ILE A 368 29.98 -8.91 -8.42
C ILE A 368 29.24 -7.99 -9.38
N ILE A 369 28.39 -8.56 -10.26
CA ILE A 369 27.51 -7.75 -11.14
C ILE A 369 26.64 -6.83 -10.33
N ASN A 370 25.95 -7.35 -9.31
CA ASN A 370 25.08 -6.57 -8.45
C ASN A 370 25.84 -5.47 -7.69
N ALA A 371 27.09 -5.70 -7.31
CA ALA A 371 27.96 -4.68 -6.71
C ALA A 371 28.35 -3.59 -7.73
N ILE A 372 28.71 -3.98 -8.97
CA ILE A 372 28.98 -3.01 -10.06
C ILE A 372 27.76 -2.14 -10.36
N LEU A 373 26.56 -2.71 -10.34
CA LEU A 373 25.30 -1.99 -10.57
C LEU A 373 24.83 -1.16 -9.36
N GLY A 374 25.53 -1.26 -8.22
CA GLY A 374 25.14 -0.59 -6.98
C GLY A 374 23.95 -1.26 -6.27
N PHE A 375 23.60 -2.49 -6.64
CA PHE A 375 22.49 -3.26 -6.04
C PHE A 375 22.90 -4.01 -4.78
N LEU A 376 24.21 -4.19 -4.54
CA LEU A 376 24.76 -4.77 -3.33
C LEU A 376 25.84 -3.86 -2.74
N PRO A 377 25.94 -3.75 -1.40
CA PRO A 377 27.04 -3.06 -0.76
C PRO A 377 28.36 -3.80 -1.05
N PHE A 378 29.45 -3.06 -1.18
CA PHE A 378 30.76 -3.60 -1.50
C PHE A 378 31.89 -2.80 -0.81
N THR A 379 33.07 -3.38 -0.74
CA THR A 379 34.33 -2.68 -0.44
C THR A 379 35.17 -2.61 -1.71
N GLY A 380 36.20 -1.75 -1.71
CA GLY A 380 36.98 -1.42 -2.91
C GLY A 380 36.36 -0.23 -3.66
N ARG A 381 36.64 -0.09 -4.96
CA ARG A 381 36.19 1.02 -5.77
C ARG A 381 35.72 0.56 -7.15
N VAL A 382 34.67 1.16 -7.65
CA VAL A 382 34.21 1.08 -9.04
C VAL A 382 34.35 2.46 -9.64
N VAL A 383 35.24 2.59 -10.62
CA VAL A 383 35.61 3.87 -11.23
C VAL A 383 35.16 3.87 -12.67
N LEU A 384 34.45 4.92 -13.06
CA LEU A 384 33.92 5.12 -14.39
C LEU A 384 34.53 6.38 -15.00
N ASN A 385 35.31 6.24 -16.07
CA ASN A 385 36.02 7.37 -16.71
C ASN A 385 36.83 8.21 -15.71
N GLY A 386 37.57 7.56 -14.77
CA GLY A 386 38.42 8.22 -13.78
C GLY A 386 37.71 8.81 -12.56
N ARG A 387 36.39 8.68 -12.42
CA ARG A 387 35.62 9.07 -11.23
C ARG A 387 34.91 7.86 -10.60
N ASP A 388 34.69 7.92 -9.30
CA ASP A 388 33.89 6.88 -8.63
C ASP A 388 32.47 6.83 -9.21
N LEU A 389 31.93 5.62 -9.36
CA LEU A 389 30.57 5.37 -9.82
C LEU A 389 29.57 6.04 -8.88
N GLN A 390 28.61 6.76 -9.43
CA GLN A 390 27.58 7.48 -8.70
C GLN A 390 26.20 6.86 -8.91
N ALA A 391 25.32 7.02 -7.94
CA ALA A 391 23.91 6.72 -8.12
C ALA A 391 23.36 7.59 -9.27
N GLY A 392 22.82 6.94 -10.30
CA GLY A 392 22.37 7.61 -11.54
C GLY A 392 23.20 7.25 -12.77
N ASP A 393 24.40 6.69 -12.63
CA ASP A 393 25.17 6.20 -13.76
C ASP A 393 24.61 4.91 -14.39
N GLN A 394 23.58 4.30 -13.79
CA GLN A 394 22.94 3.08 -14.29
C GLN A 394 22.42 3.23 -15.73
N HIS A 395 22.10 4.45 -16.19
CA HIS A 395 21.69 4.70 -17.57
C HIS A 395 22.77 4.37 -18.60
N LEU A 396 24.06 4.31 -18.19
CA LEU A 396 25.21 3.96 -19.03
C LEU A 396 25.37 2.45 -19.21
N PHE A 397 24.61 1.66 -18.45
CA PHE A 397 24.67 0.21 -18.47
C PHE A 397 23.47 -0.39 -19.20
N THR A 398 23.73 -1.43 -19.96
CA THR A 398 22.70 -2.39 -20.36
C THR A 398 23.04 -3.73 -19.74
N THR A 399 22.05 -4.39 -19.14
CA THR A 399 22.27 -5.64 -18.41
C THR A 399 21.33 -6.74 -18.88
N LEU A 400 21.85 -7.94 -18.95
CA LEU A 400 21.08 -9.17 -18.91
C LEU A 400 21.42 -9.86 -17.59
N LEU A 401 20.47 -9.86 -16.65
CA LEU A 401 20.64 -10.55 -15.37
C LEU A 401 20.03 -11.95 -15.44
N GLN A 402 20.47 -12.84 -14.58
CA GLN A 402 19.98 -14.24 -14.56
C GLN A 402 18.44 -14.29 -14.40
N ASP A 403 17.89 -13.46 -13.49
CA ASP A 403 16.45 -13.40 -13.20
C ASP A 403 15.73 -12.28 -13.97
N ASP A 404 16.21 -11.91 -15.16
CA ASP A 404 15.55 -10.89 -15.98
C ASP A 404 14.11 -11.26 -16.29
N TYR A 405 13.22 -10.26 -16.16
CA TYR A 405 11.78 -10.46 -16.28
C TYR A 405 11.30 -10.30 -17.74
N LEU A 406 10.48 -11.24 -18.20
CA LEU A 406 9.69 -11.08 -19.42
C LEU A 406 8.26 -10.69 -19.05
N PHE A 407 7.83 -9.56 -19.58
CA PHE A 407 6.50 -9.04 -19.31
C PHE A 407 5.43 -9.82 -20.06
N GLY A 408 4.26 -9.98 -19.47
CA GLY A 408 3.11 -10.66 -20.06
C GLY A 408 2.45 -9.88 -21.22
N THR A 409 3.26 -9.23 -22.04
CA THR A 409 2.87 -8.43 -23.21
C THR A 409 3.35 -9.12 -24.50
N SER A 410 3.26 -8.46 -25.65
CA SER A 410 3.76 -9.01 -26.91
C SER A 410 5.30 -9.07 -26.97
N ILE A 411 5.84 -9.84 -27.93
CA ILE A 411 7.28 -9.87 -28.25
C ILE A 411 7.75 -8.44 -28.57
N ARG A 412 6.99 -7.70 -29.39
CA ARG A 412 7.25 -6.29 -29.74
C ARG A 412 7.46 -5.43 -28.52
N GLU A 413 6.50 -5.44 -27.59
CA GLU A 413 6.55 -4.61 -26.39
C GLU A 413 7.72 -5.00 -25.46
N ASN A 414 8.02 -6.29 -25.35
CA ASN A 414 9.18 -6.76 -24.60
C ASN A 414 10.51 -6.27 -25.20
N LEU A 415 10.65 -6.29 -26.53
CA LEU A 415 11.83 -5.79 -27.23
C LEU A 415 11.96 -4.27 -27.13
N LYS A 416 10.86 -3.53 -27.24
CA LYS A 416 10.81 -2.06 -27.11
C LYS A 416 11.20 -1.53 -25.74
N ILE A 417 11.30 -2.38 -24.72
CA ILE A 417 11.93 -1.99 -23.44
C ILE A 417 13.41 -1.65 -23.65
N GLY A 418 14.09 -2.29 -24.59
CA GLY A 418 15.47 -1.97 -24.97
C GLY A 418 15.58 -0.63 -25.68
N ASP A 419 14.73 -0.41 -26.70
CA ASP A 419 14.60 0.85 -27.43
C ASP A 419 13.12 1.10 -27.80
N PRO A 420 12.45 2.07 -27.15
CA PRO A 420 11.05 2.39 -27.40
C PRO A 420 10.75 2.84 -28.83
N GLU A 421 11.73 3.43 -29.50
CA GLU A 421 11.60 3.98 -30.86
C GLU A 421 12.03 3.00 -31.94
N ALA A 422 12.45 1.78 -31.58
CA ALA A 422 12.92 0.78 -32.52
C ALA A 422 11.86 0.44 -33.58
N SER A 423 12.25 0.47 -34.84
CA SER A 423 11.44 0.04 -35.98
C SER A 423 11.35 -1.50 -36.03
N ASP A 424 10.34 -2.01 -36.71
CA ASP A 424 10.18 -3.46 -36.89
C ASP A 424 11.42 -4.11 -37.54
N ALA A 425 12.10 -3.42 -38.45
CA ALA A 425 13.34 -3.91 -39.04
C ALA A 425 14.48 -4.05 -38.01
N GLN A 426 14.58 -3.13 -37.06
CA GLN A 426 15.56 -3.22 -35.96
C GLN A 426 15.20 -4.33 -34.97
N LEU A 427 13.90 -4.49 -34.66
CA LEU A 427 13.42 -5.58 -33.81
C LEU A 427 13.73 -6.95 -34.42
N LEU A 428 13.43 -7.13 -35.70
CA LEU A 428 13.74 -8.37 -36.43
C LEU A 428 15.25 -8.56 -36.59
N GLY A 429 16.02 -7.49 -36.80
CA GLY A 429 17.48 -7.54 -36.83
C GLY A 429 18.07 -8.05 -35.51
N ALA A 430 17.60 -7.55 -34.35
CA ALA A 430 18.02 -8.02 -33.05
C ALA A 430 17.64 -9.49 -32.79
N LEU A 431 16.44 -9.90 -33.23
CA LEU A 431 16.02 -11.31 -33.19
C LEU A 431 16.90 -12.19 -34.08
N GLY A 432 17.34 -11.69 -35.25
CA GLY A 432 18.24 -12.40 -36.14
C GLY A 432 19.63 -12.64 -35.53
N LEU A 433 20.17 -11.68 -34.74
CA LEU A 433 21.45 -11.88 -34.03
C LEU A 433 21.43 -13.05 -33.05
N VAL A 434 20.24 -13.36 -32.49
CA VAL A 434 20.03 -14.45 -31.53
C VAL A 434 19.33 -15.67 -32.15
N GLU A 435 19.23 -15.73 -33.46
CA GLU A 435 18.58 -16.83 -34.24
C GLU A 435 17.12 -17.10 -33.81
N LEU A 436 16.36 -16.04 -33.52
CA LEU A 436 14.94 -16.15 -33.10
C LEU A 436 13.98 -15.57 -34.16
N ASP A 437 14.49 -14.88 -35.18
CA ASP A 437 13.72 -14.23 -36.24
C ASP A 437 12.82 -15.20 -37.01
N LYS A 438 13.32 -16.37 -37.39
CA LYS A 438 12.55 -17.40 -38.09
C LYS A 438 11.39 -17.91 -37.23
N PHE A 439 11.68 -18.24 -35.97
CA PHE A 439 10.65 -18.66 -35.02
C PHE A 439 9.54 -17.64 -34.91
N VAL A 440 9.89 -16.36 -34.73
CA VAL A 440 8.90 -15.27 -34.61
C VAL A 440 8.12 -15.07 -35.91
N SER A 441 8.75 -15.19 -37.07
CA SER A 441 8.06 -15.08 -38.36
C SER A 441 7.07 -16.21 -38.66
N GLU A 442 7.25 -17.38 -38.05
CA GLU A 442 6.36 -18.54 -38.17
C GLU A 442 5.15 -18.46 -37.20
N LEU A 443 5.19 -17.57 -36.21
CA LEU A 443 4.07 -17.36 -35.30
C LEU A 443 2.90 -16.65 -36.00
N PRO A 444 1.64 -17.00 -35.70
CA PRO A 444 0.47 -16.43 -36.39
C PRO A 444 0.38 -14.90 -36.30
N GLU A 445 0.82 -14.31 -35.19
CA GLU A 445 0.79 -12.87 -34.91
C GLU A 445 2.19 -12.23 -35.01
N GLY A 446 3.22 -13.01 -35.37
CA GLY A 446 4.59 -12.51 -35.51
C GLY A 446 5.09 -11.78 -34.26
N LEU A 447 5.55 -10.53 -34.41
CA LEU A 447 6.02 -9.68 -33.30
C LEU A 447 4.92 -9.36 -32.26
N ASP A 448 3.66 -9.43 -32.64
CA ASP A 448 2.54 -9.09 -31.75
C ASP A 448 2.06 -10.29 -30.93
N THR A 449 2.68 -11.46 -31.10
CA THR A 449 2.42 -12.65 -30.30
C THR A 449 2.67 -12.40 -28.82
N MET A 450 1.70 -12.78 -27.98
CA MET A 450 1.78 -12.61 -26.53
C MET A 450 2.77 -13.59 -25.90
N VAL A 451 3.72 -13.07 -25.15
CA VAL A 451 4.74 -13.87 -24.44
C VAL A 451 4.15 -14.65 -23.27
N GLY A 452 3.04 -14.15 -22.72
CA GLY A 452 2.40 -14.70 -21.52
C GLY A 452 3.11 -14.32 -20.22
N PRO A 453 2.45 -14.51 -19.08
CA PRO A 453 3.05 -14.21 -17.79
C PRO A 453 4.35 -15.01 -17.60
N LEU A 454 5.45 -14.34 -17.22
CA LEU A 454 6.77 -14.94 -17.04
C LEU A 454 7.27 -15.73 -18.27
N GLY A 455 6.73 -15.45 -19.47
CA GLY A 455 7.12 -16.13 -20.69
C GLY A 455 6.63 -17.58 -20.77
N LEU A 456 5.53 -17.95 -20.13
CA LEU A 456 5.03 -19.33 -20.06
C LEU A 456 4.83 -19.97 -21.43
N ASN A 457 4.60 -19.18 -22.48
CA ASN A 457 4.38 -19.67 -23.84
C ASN A 457 5.68 -20.01 -24.60
N PHE A 458 6.86 -19.82 -23.98
CA PHE A 458 8.17 -19.98 -24.61
C PHE A 458 9.03 -20.99 -23.84
N SER A 459 9.86 -21.73 -24.56
CA SER A 459 10.89 -22.59 -23.98
C SER A 459 11.97 -21.77 -23.25
N GLY A 460 12.75 -22.39 -22.36
CA GLY A 460 13.84 -21.72 -21.66
C GLY A 460 14.84 -21.01 -22.58
N GLY A 461 15.23 -21.69 -23.66
CA GLY A 461 16.15 -21.13 -24.66
C GLY A 461 15.54 -19.98 -25.48
N GLU A 462 14.27 -20.03 -25.81
CA GLU A 462 13.57 -18.92 -26.50
C GLU A 462 13.44 -17.70 -25.59
N LYS A 463 13.09 -17.92 -24.32
CA LYS A 463 13.07 -16.84 -23.31
C LYS A 463 14.43 -16.15 -23.20
N GLN A 464 15.50 -16.94 -23.08
CA GLN A 464 16.85 -16.41 -22.92
C GLN A 464 17.29 -15.61 -24.16
N ARG A 465 17.00 -16.13 -25.37
CA ARG A 465 17.28 -15.42 -26.62
C ARG A 465 16.46 -14.14 -26.77
N LEU A 466 15.18 -14.14 -26.35
CA LEU A 466 14.35 -12.93 -26.39
C LEU A 466 14.86 -11.85 -25.43
N LYS A 467 15.27 -12.23 -24.21
CA LYS A 467 15.91 -11.32 -23.26
C LYS A 467 17.22 -10.74 -23.83
N LEU A 468 18.03 -11.58 -24.46
CA LEU A 468 19.28 -11.17 -25.09
C LEU A 468 19.04 -10.20 -26.26
N ALA A 469 18.06 -10.47 -27.13
CA ALA A 469 17.67 -9.57 -28.23
C ALA A 469 17.24 -8.20 -27.71
N ARG A 470 16.52 -8.13 -26.58
CA ARG A 470 16.16 -6.87 -25.91
C ARG A 470 17.37 -6.05 -25.49
N VAL A 471 18.41 -6.72 -24.97
CA VAL A 471 19.67 -6.06 -24.57
C VAL A 471 20.41 -5.50 -25.78
N LEU A 472 20.42 -6.21 -26.93
CA LEU A 472 21.13 -5.80 -28.14
C LEU A 472 20.51 -4.56 -28.83
N LEU A 473 19.24 -4.26 -28.54
CA LEU A 473 18.56 -3.06 -29.06
C LEU A 473 19.00 -1.78 -28.33
N ARG A 474 19.51 -1.91 -27.09
CA ARG A 474 19.84 -0.72 -26.29
C ARG A 474 21.24 -0.21 -26.64
N ASP A 475 21.32 1.07 -26.97
CA ASP A 475 22.59 1.71 -27.28
C ASP A 475 23.20 2.35 -26.02
N THR A 476 24.01 1.58 -25.29
CA THR A 476 24.78 2.03 -24.12
C THR A 476 26.26 1.63 -24.29
N PRO A 477 27.19 2.41 -23.69
CA PRO A 477 28.62 2.16 -23.87
C PRO A 477 29.14 0.93 -23.07
N LEU A 478 28.39 0.47 -22.07
CA LEU A 478 28.77 -0.69 -21.25
C LEU A 478 27.65 -1.72 -21.19
N VAL A 479 28.00 -2.98 -21.45
CA VAL A 479 27.06 -4.11 -21.48
C VAL A 479 27.52 -5.19 -20.49
N ILE A 480 26.61 -5.65 -19.64
CA ILE A 480 26.84 -6.72 -18.67
C ILE A 480 25.88 -7.87 -18.94
N LEU A 481 26.43 -9.05 -19.17
CA LEU A 481 25.67 -10.24 -19.50
C LEU A 481 25.93 -11.35 -18.46
N ASP A 482 24.93 -11.70 -17.66
CA ASP A 482 24.99 -12.78 -16.68
C ASP A 482 24.34 -14.05 -17.26
N GLU A 483 25.16 -15.07 -17.49
CA GLU A 483 24.79 -16.37 -18.10
C GLU A 483 23.93 -16.20 -19.38
N PRO A 484 24.40 -15.41 -20.38
CA PRO A 484 23.57 -15.06 -21.54
C PRO A 484 23.18 -16.24 -22.43
N PHE A 485 23.91 -17.34 -22.35
CA PHE A 485 23.76 -18.51 -23.20
C PHE A 485 23.22 -19.73 -22.45
N GLU A 486 22.65 -19.53 -21.27
CA GLU A 486 22.00 -20.60 -20.52
C GLU A 486 20.82 -21.18 -21.30
N PHE A 487 20.57 -22.48 -21.17
CA PHE A 487 19.54 -23.23 -21.90
C PHE A 487 19.71 -23.36 -23.43
N LEU A 488 20.91 -23.04 -23.96
CA LEU A 488 21.23 -23.20 -25.38
C LEU A 488 22.15 -24.42 -25.58
N ASP A 489 22.04 -25.09 -26.75
CA ASP A 489 22.97 -26.12 -27.13
C ASP A 489 24.35 -25.54 -27.54
N ALA A 490 25.38 -26.38 -27.50
CA ALA A 490 26.76 -25.91 -27.72
C ALA A 490 26.97 -25.29 -29.11
N GLN A 491 26.30 -25.79 -30.17
CA GLN A 491 26.42 -25.24 -31.53
C GLN A 491 25.76 -23.87 -31.63
N MET A 492 24.60 -23.70 -30.97
CA MET A 492 23.89 -22.45 -30.91
C MET A 492 24.67 -21.40 -30.08
N VAL A 493 25.28 -21.83 -28.96
CA VAL A 493 26.16 -20.96 -28.16
C VAL A 493 27.30 -20.40 -28.99
N GLU A 494 27.98 -21.24 -29.77
CA GLU A 494 29.09 -20.80 -30.65
C GLU A 494 28.63 -19.72 -31.64
N ARG A 495 27.54 -19.98 -32.38
CA ARG A 495 27.03 -19.04 -33.40
C ARG A 495 26.52 -17.76 -32.80
N ILE A 496 25.67 -17.84 -31.77
CA ILE A 496 25.06 -16.65 -31.14
C ILE A 496 26.12 -15.82 -30.42
N SER A 497 27.08 -16.44 -29.72
CA SER A 497 28.15 -15.68 -29.05
C SER A 497 28.99 -14.87 -30.03
N ILE A 498 29.31 -15.41 -31.19
CA ILE A 498 30.03 -14.69 -32.25
C ILE A 498 29.19 -13.50 -32.75
N ASN A 499 27.90 -13.70 -33.06
CA ASN A 499 27.02 -12.65 -33.54
C ASN A 499 26.88 -11.51 -32.52
N VAL A 500 26.63 -11.87 -31.26
CA VAL A 500 26.44 -10.91 -30.16
C VAL A 500 27.73 -10.13 -29.89
N LEU A 501 28.90 -10.79 -29.76
CA LEU A 501 30.15 -10.12 -29.48
C LEU A 501 30.61 -9.24 -30.64
N ASN A 502 30.37 -9.66 -31.89
CA ASN A 502 30.61 -8.81 -33.06
C ASN A 502 29.72 -7.57 -33.10
N HIS A 503 28.46 -7.69 -32.70
CA HIS A 503 27.55 -6.55 -32.58
C HIS A 503 28.01 -5.56 -31.49
N LEU A 504 28.56 -6.06 -30.40
CA LEU A 504 29.02 -5.30 -29.25
C LEU A 504 30.50 -4.86 -29.31
N ARG A 505 31.18 -5.07 -30.43
CA ARG A 505 32.65 -4.89 -30.58
C ARG A 505 33.19 -3.50 -30.23
N GLU A 506 32.37 -2.45 -30.25
CA GLU A 506 32.75 -1.07 -29.93
C GLU A 506 32.42 -0.69 -28.49
N LYS A 507 31.80 -1.59 -27.74
CA LYS A 507 31.37 -1.38 -26.36
C LYS A 507 32.32 -2.06 -25.37
N ALA A 508 32.29 -1.64 -24.12
CA ALA A 508 32.92 -2.38 -23.03
C ALA A 508 31.94 -3.48 -22.58
N VAL A 509 32.37 -4.73 -22.56
CA VAL A 509 31.50 -5.89 -22.30
C VAL A 509 32.02 -6.71 -21.13
N ILE A 510 31.13 -7.01 -20.19
CA ILE A 510 31.38 -8.00 -19.13
C ILE A 510 30.45 -9.16 -19.36
N VAL A 511 31.00 -10.37 -19.44
CA VAL A 511 30.24 -11.61 -19.55
C VAL A 511 30.54 -12.47 -18.35
N VAL A 512 29.51 -12.91 -17.64
CA VAL A 512 29.63 -13.97 -16.64
C VAL A 512 29.12 -15.24 -17.27
N SER A 513 29.94 -16.27 -17.31
CA SER A 513 29.53 -17.57 -17.84
C SER A 513 30.42 -18.69 -17.28
N HIS A 514 29.84 -19.88 -17.18
CA HIS A 514 30.57 -21.10 -16.93
C HIS A 514 31.16 -21.71 -18.22
N LEU A 515 30.79 -21.15 -19.38
CA LEU A 515 31.25 -21.59 -20.70
C LEU A 515 32.49 -20.78 -21.12
N SER A 516 33.40 -21.43 -21.86
CA SER A 516 34.51 -20.73 -22.52
C SER A 516 34.02 -20.03 -23.79
N LEU A 517 34.30 -18.75 -23.93
CA LEU A 517 33.92 -17.98 -25.11
C LEU A 517 35.10 -17.82 -26.06
N PRO A 518 34.94 -18.02 -27.38
CA PRO A 518 36.05 -17.97 -28.35
C PRO A 518 36.72 -16.61 -28.47
N SER A 519 36.03 -15.52 -28.09
CA SER A 519 36.45 -14.13 -28.32
C SER A 519 36.77 -13.37 -27.02
N ALA A 520 36.89 -14.03 -25.87
CA ALA A 520 37.22 -13.35 -24.63
C ALA A 520 38.67 -12.91 -24.61
N VAL A 521 38.92 -11.60 -24.47
CA VAL A 521 40.27 -11.00 -24.45
C VAL A 521 40.86 -11.05 -23.05
N LYS A 522 40.03 -10.94 -22.01
CA LYS A 522 40.46 -10.98 -20.60
C LYS A 522 39.56 -11.96 -19.85
N ALA A 523 40.12 -12.85 -19.09
CA ALA A 523 39.38 -13.83 -18.27
C ALA A 523 39.81 -13.76 -16.81
N ILE A 524 38.86 -13.73 -15.90
CA ILE A 524 39.08 -13.83 -14.45
C ILE A 524 38.32 -15.05 -13.95
N THR A 525 38.98 -15.89 -13.17
CA THR A 525 38.36 -17.06 -12.53
C THR A 525 38.21 -16.81 -11.03
N LEU A 526 36.96 -16.93 -10.55
CA LEU A 526 36.59 -16.77 -9.13
C LEU A 526 36.76 -18.07 -8.33
#